data_52da1a70f306d5c45c42a7e7b3752bc5
#
_entry.id   52da1a70f306d5c45c42a7e7b3752bc5
#
_cell.length_a   1.000
_cell.length_b   1.000
_cell.length_c   1.000
_cell.angle_alpha   90.00
_cell.angle_beta   90.00
_cell.angle_gamma   90.00
#
_symmetry.space_group_name_H-M   'P 1'
#
loop_
_entity.id
_entity.type
_entity.pdbx_description
1 polymer ?
#
loop_
_entity_poly.entity_id
_entity_poly.type
_entity_poly.pdbx_seq_one_letter_code
_entity_poly.pdbx_strand_id
1 'polypeptide(L)'
;MEDITVHEDPVHRGPAQILPMTWRPIWCAFLLSDPKLLEPLISFECKVPNNFVSPVIALVQKRRGKILDMTNEEDMVIVKAEMPVSESFGIADELRSSTQGRAFWATQFSRWAPVPEQMQADTITQIRERRGLSPTPPRPEEFYEAE
;
A
#
# COMPACT_ATOMS: atom_id res chain seq x y z
N MET A 1 -11.68 6.06 25.04
CA MET A 1 -11.57 7.32 25.84
C MET A 1 -12.32 7.01 27.11
N GLU A 2 -11.62 6.97 28.24
CA GLU A 2 -12.19 6.52 29.50
C GLU A 2 -12.75 7.69 30.33
N ASP A 3 -12.20 8.90 30.14
CA ASP A 3 -12.67 10.11 30.80
C ASP A 3 -12.38 11.36 29.98
N ILE A 4 -13.22 12.40 30.15
CA ILE A 4 -13.05 13.72 29.56
C ILE A 4 -13.45 14.78 30.59
N THR A 5 -12.51 15.64 30.91
CA THR A 5 -12.77 16.82 31.74
C THR A 5 -12.83 18.04 30.84
N VAL A 6 -13.95 18.77 30.90
CA VAL A 6 -14.15 20.03 30.14
C VAL A 6 -14.20 21.20 31.11
N HIS A 7 -13.81 22.37 30.60
CA HIS A 7 -13.85 23.60 31.40
C HIS A 7 -15.28 23.92 31.85
N GLU A 8 -15.45 24.41 33.07
CA GLU A 8 -16.78 24.69 33.66
C GLU A 8 -17.49 25.83 32.93
N ASP A 9 -16.75 26.85 32.47
CA ASP A 9 -17.31 27.99 31.75
C ASP A 9 -17.67 27.63 30.31
N PRO A 10 -18.94 27.79 29.90
CA PRO A 10 -19.40 27.51 28.52
C PRO A 10 -18.67 28.29 27.44
N VAL A 11 -18.15 29.49 27.74
CA VAL A 11 -17.38 30.31 26.78
C VAL A 11 -16.13 29.56 26.27
N HIS A 12 -15.54 28.73 27.10
CA HIS A 12 -14.36 27.91 26.77
C HIS A 12 -14.71 26.56 26.10
N ARG A 13 -15.98 26.32 25.78
CA ARG A 13 -16.46 25.07 25.13
C ARG A 13 -16.82 25.27 23.64
N GLY A 14 -16.39 26.36 23.06
CA GLY A 14 -16.62 26.67 21.64
C GLY A 14 -15.89 25.75 20.68
N PRO A 15 -16.41 25.53 19.45
CA PRO A 15 -15.75 24.66 18.43
C PRO A 15 -14.29 25.02 18.17
N ALA A 16 -13.97 26.32 18.18
CA ALA A 16 -12.61 26.80 17.96
C ALA A 16 -11.60 26.34 19.03
N GLN A 17 -12.08 25.99 20.21
CA GLN A 17 -11.27 25.51 21.33
C GLN A 17 -11.29 23.98 21.42
N ILE A 18 -12.45 23.36 21.22
CA ILE A 18 -12.61 21.90 21.36
C ILE A 18 -12.00 21.15 20.18
N LEU A 19 -12.17 21.64 18.93
CA LEU A 19 -11.67 20.94 17.75
C LEU A 19 -10.15 20.70 17.76
N PRO A 20 -9.29 21.71 18.02
CA PRO A 20 -7.85 21.48 18.10
C PRO A 20 -7.47 20.49 19.19
N MET A 21 -8.13 20.54 20.34
CA MET A 21 -7.88 19.62 21.46
C MET A 21 -8.29 18.18 21.16
N THR A 22 -9.23 17.97 20.22
CA THR A 22 -9.71 16.63 19.89
C THR A 22 -8.77 15.91 18.93
N TRP A 23 -8.30 16.58 17.87
CA TRP A 23 -7.48 15.91 16.86
C TRP A 23 -6.04 15.64 17.33
N ARG A 24 -5.46 16.48 18.20
CA ARG A 24 -4.10 16.27 18.73
C ARG A 24 -3.95 14.94 19.47
N PRO A 25 -4.78 14.58 20.47
CA PRO A 25 -4.72 13.27 21.12
C PRO A 25 -4.95 12.11 20.15
N ILE A 26 -5.81 12.27 19.13
CA ILE A 26 -6.03 11.22 18.13
C ILE A 26 -4.76 10.96 17.33
N TRP A 27 -4.07 12.01 16.86
CA TRP A 27 -2.81 11.87 16.15
C TRP A 27 -1.71 11.29 17.03
N CYS A 28 -1.61 11.72 18.29
CA CYS A 28 -0.69 11.15 19.26
C CYS A 28 -0.95 9.64 19.44
N ALA A 29 -2.17 9.24 19.73
CA ALA A 29 -2.55 7.83 19.90
C ALA A 29 -2.29 7.01 18.63
N PHE A 30 -2.59 7.56 17.45
CA PHE A 30 -2.31 6.93 16.17
C PHE A 30 -0.80 6.66 15.99
N LEU A 31 0.05 7.63 16.25
CA LEU A 31 1.50 7.49 16.11
C LEU A 31 2.09 6.52 17.15
N LEU A 32 1.57 6.54 18.40
CA LEU A 32 1.98 5.60 19.45
C LEU A 32 1.59 4.14 19.15
N SER A 33 0.58 3.91 18.30
CA SER A 33 0.14 2.57 17.92
C SER A 33 1.01 1.88 16.86
N ASP A 34 2.16 2.47 16.47
CA ASP A 34 3.04 1.97 15.41
C ASP A 34 2.31 1.70 14.09
N PRO A 35 1.72 2.74 13.47
CA PRO A 35 0.90 2.58 12.27
C PRO A 35 1.73 2.05 11.10
N LYS A 36 1.15 1.12 10.32
CA LYS A 36 1.79 0.54 9.14
C LYS A 36 1.13 1.06 7.87
N LEU A 37 1.94 1.35 6.87
CA LEU A 37 1.45 1.68 5.54
C LEU A 37 0.98 0.42 4.83
N LEU A 38 -0.23 0.47 4.27
CA LEU A 38 -0.80 -0.60 3.48
C LEU A 38 -0.72 -0.26 1.99
N GLU A 39 -0.52 -1.27 1.16
CA GLU A 39 -0.59 -1.17 -0.29
C GLU A 39 -1.68 -2.10 -0.84
N PRO A 40 -2.39 -1.70 -1.92
CA PRO A 40 -3.34 -2.58 -2.59
C PRO A 40 -2.59 -3.63 -3.41
N LEU A 41 -3.03 -4.88 -3.31
CA LEU A 41 -2.57 -5.98 -4.14
C LEU A 41 -3.61 -6.31 -5.20
N ILE A 42 -3.13 -6.68 -6.38
CA ILE A 42 -3.94 -7.26 -7.45
C ILE A 42 -3.65 -8.74 -7.61
N SER A 43 -4.68 -9.50 -7.85
CA SER A 43 -4.59 -10.83 -8.43
C SER A 43 -4.28 -10.68 -9.92
N PHE A 44 -3.27 -11.39 -10.36
CA PHE A 44 -2.81 -11.44 -11.75
C PHE A 44 -2.94 -12.87 -12.25
N GLU A 45 -3.68 -13.06 -13.32
CA GLU A 45 -3.81 -14.35 -14.00
C GLU A 45 -3.31 -14.20 -15.43
N CYS A 46 -2.38 -15.06 -15.84
CA CYS A 46 -1.78 -15.04 -17.16
C CYS A 46 -1.81 -16.42 -17.78
N LYS A 47 -2.48 -16.55 -18.95
CA LYS A 47 -2.48 -17.75 -19.76
C LYS A 47 -1.48 -17.58 -20.90
N VAL A 48 -0.51 -18.50 -21.00
CA VAL A 48 0.64 -18.38 -21.88
C VAL A 48 1.09 -19.77 -22.36
N PRO A 49 1.61 -19.93 -23.60
CA PRO A 49 2.19 -21.19 -24.06
C PRO A 49 3.38 -21.63 -23.18
N ASN A 50 3.58 -22.94 -23.07
CA ASN A 50 4.59 -23.56 -22.20
C ASN A 50 6.00 -22.95 -22.33
N ASN A 51 6.41 -22.59 -23.55
CA ASN A 51 7.73 -22.02 -23.84
C ASN A 51 7.92 -20.58 -23.35
N PHE A 52 6.85 -19.89 -22.92
CA PHE A 52 6.90 -18.52 -22.41
C PHE A 52 6.61 -18.41 -20.90
N VAL A 53 6.46 -19.51 -20.18
CA VAL A 53 6.18 -19.52 -18.74
C VAL A 53 7.33 -18.88 -17.93
N SER A 54 8.58 -19.26 -18.25
CA SER A 54 9.75 -18.74 -17.53
C SER A 54 9.88 -17.21 -17.63
N PRO A 55 9.74 -16.55 -18.77
CA PRO A 55 9.68 -15.10 -18.88
C PRO A 55 8.57 -14.47 -18.03
N VAL A 56 7.39 -15.06 -17.99
CA VAL A 56 6.26 -14.55 -17.17
C VAL A 56 6.58 -14.63 -15.68
N ILE A 57 7.12 -15.76 -15.22
CA ILE A 57 7.53 -15.93 -13.81
C ILE A 57 8.60 -14.90 -13.43
N ALA A 58 9.64 -14.75 -14.27
CA ALA A 58 10.69 -13.76 -14.02
C ALA A 58 10.15 -12.33 -13.97
N LEU A 59 9.20 -11.99 -14.83
CA LEU A 59 8.55 -10.68 -14.85
C LEU A 59 7.76 -10.43 -13.56
N VAL A 60 6.95 -11.40 -13.12
CA VAL A 60 6.20 -11.30 -11.87
C VAL A 60 7.11 -11.14 -10.67
N GLN A 61 8.18 -11.94 -10.57
CA GLN A 61 9.16 -11.85 -9.47
C GLN A 61 9.91 -10.52 -9.46
N LYS A 62 10.35 -10.02 -10.61
CA LYS A 62 10.97 -8.70 -10.75
C LYS A 62 10.08 -7.58 -10.21
N ARG A 63 8.76 -7.74 -10.29
CA ARG A 63 7.74 -6.78 -9.87
C ARG A 63 7.16 -7.06 -8.47
N ARG A 64 7.95 -7.63 -7.59
CA ARG A 64 7.54 -7.97 -6.21
C ARG A 64 6.31 -8.89 -6.15
N GLY A 65 5.99 -9.54 -7.25
CA GLY A 65 4.87 -10.47 -7.35
C GLY A 65 5.20 -11.82 -6.71
N LYS A 66 4.18 -12.45 -6.13
CA LYS A 66 4.24 -13.79 -5.57
C LYS A 66 3.41 -14.72 -6.45
N ILE A 67 4.02 -15.78 -6.97
CA ILE A 67 3.29 -16.84 -7.66
C ILE A 67 2.48 -17.61 -6.61
N LEU A 68 1.18 -17.78 -6.87
CA LEU A 68 0.25 -18.50 -6.02
C LEU A 68 -0.01 -19.92 -6.52
N ASP A 69 -0.21 -20.04 -7.84
CA ASP A 69 -0.56 -21.31 -8.46
C ASP A 69 -0.13 -21.33 -9.94
N MET A 70 0.08 -22.53 -10.47
CA MET A 70 0.33 -22.77 -11.88
C MET A 70 -0.40 -24.03 -12.33
N THR A 71 -1.28 -23.88 -13.30
CA THR A 71 -2.07 -24.98 -13.84
C THR A 71 -1.71 -25.20 -15.31
N ASN A 72 -1.40 -26.44 -15.69
CA ASN A 72 -1.13 -26.81 -17.06
C ASN A 72 -2.45 -27.21 -17.76
N GLU A 73 -2.72 -26.60 -18.89
CA GLU A 73 -3.85 -26.92 -19.78
C GLU A 73 -3.32 -27.22 -21.17
N GLU A 74 -3.09 -28.52 -21.49
CA GLU A 74 -2.52 -28.98 -22.75
C GLU A 74 -1.23 -28.24 -23.14
N ASP A 75 -1.26 -27.33 -24.11
CA ASP A 75 -0.12 -26.56 -24.61
C ASP A 75 0.03 -25.18 -23.91
N MET A 76 -0.85 -24.86 -22.98
CA MET A 76 -0.90 -23.60 -22.28
C MET A 76 -0.71 -23.78 -20.77
N VAL A 77 -0.14 -22.76 -20.13
CA VAL A 77 -0.03 -22.69 -18.67
C VAL A 77 -0.78 -21.45 -18.18
N ILE A 78 -1.58 -21.62 -17.15
CA ILE A 78 -2.18 -20.53 -16.39
C ILE A 78 -1.31 -20.26 -15.18
N VAL A 79 -0.72 -19.07 -15.12
CA VAL A 79 0.06 -18.58 -13.99
C VAL A 79 -0.81 -17.63 -13.18
N LYS A 80 -1.07 -17.98 -11.91
CA LYS A 80 -1.79 -17.12 -10.97
C LYS A 80 -0.79 -16.52 -9.99
N ALA A 81 -0.82 -15.21 -9.85
CA ALA A 81 0.06 -14.47 -8.98
C ALA A 81 -0.65 -13.33 -8.26
N GLU A 82 -0.01 -12.77 -7.27
CA GLU A 82 -0.44 -11.58 -6.57
C GLU A 82 0.70 -10.58 -6.58
N MET A 83 0.44 -9.31 -6.89
CA MET A 83 1.45 -8.26 -6.91
C MET A 83 0.89 -6.91 -6.49
N PRO A 84 1.75 -5.99 -5.99
CA PRO A 84 1.32 -4.62 -5.68
C PRO A 84 0.87 -3.87 -6.92
N VAL A 85 -0.18 -3.06 -6.77
CA VAL A 85 -0.66 -2.19 -7.86
C VAL A 85 0.44 -1.26 -8.35
N SER A 86 1.27 -0.73 -7.44
CA SER A 86 2.40 0.15 -7.80
C SER A 86 3.38 -0.47 -8.79
N GLU A 87 3.53 -1.80 -8.75
CA GLU A 87 4.43 -2.57 -9.61
C GLU A 87 3.75 -3.05 -10.91
N SER A 88 2.43 -2.92 -11.01
CA SER A 88 1.69 -3.40 -12.19
C SER A 88 1.76 -2.46 -13.40
N PHE A 89 2.16 -1.22 -13.19
CA PHE A 89 2.24 -0.25 -14.29
C PHE A 89 3.29 -0.67 -15.34
N GLY A 90 2.88 -0.60 -16.62
CA GLY A 90 3.73 -1.02 -17.74
C GLY A 90 3.91 -2.52 -17.93
N ILE A 91 3.23 -3.38 -17.13
CA ILE A 91 3.33 -4.84 -17.25
C ILE A 91 2.85 -5.35 -18.61
N ALA A 92 1.86 -4.68 -19.21
CA ALA A 92 1.30 -5.06 -20.50
C ALA A 92 2.35 -5.06 -21.62
N ASP A 93 3.20 -4.04 -21.66
CA ASP A 93 4.23 -3.91 -22.69
C ASP A 93 5.38 -4.90 -22.49
N GLU A 94 5.78 -5.14 -21.25
CA GLU A 94 6.78 -6.16 -20.92
C GLU A 94 6.25 -7.57 -21.22
N LEU A 95 4.99 -7.87 -20.88
CA LEU A 95 4.36 -9.15 -21.25
C LEU A 95 4.29 -9.37 -22.76
N ARG A 96 3.84 -8.35 -23.49
CA ARG A 96 3.77 -8.43 -24.96
C ARG A 96 5.14 -8.68 -25.56
N SER A 97 6.13 -7.98 -25.09
CA SER A 97 7.53 -8.09 -25.53
C SER A 97 8.12 -9.48 -25.21
N SER A 98 7.99 -9.94 -23.96
CA SER A 98 8.58 -11.19 -23.47
C SER A 98 7.88 -12.46 -23.98
N THR A 99 6.61 -12.35 -24.40
CA THR A 99 5.81 -13.49 -24.86
C THR A 99 5.44 -13.41 -26.37
N GLN A 100 6.05 -12.46 -27.09
CA GLN A 100 5.73 -12.22 -28.51
C GLN A 100 4.23 -11.99 -28.77
N GLY A 101 3.55 -11.36 -27.81
CA GLY A 101 2.11 -11.09 -27.87
C GLY A 101 1.21 -12.29 -27.62
N ARG A 102 1.75 -13.44 -27.17
CA ARG A 102 1.00 -14.68 -26.99
C ARG A 102 0.42 -14.88 -25.58
N ALA A 103 0.64 -13.93 -24.67
CA ALA A 103 0.06 -13.96 -23.33
C ALA A 103 -1.33 -13.33 -23.33
N PHE A 104 -2.29 -14.02 -22.71
CA PHE A 104 -3.58 -13.47 -22.30
C PHE A 104 -3.56 -13.30 -20.80
N TRP A 105 -3.89 -12.11 -20.32
CA TRP A 105 -3.80 -11.82 -18.91
C TRP A 105 -4.95 -10.94 -18.43
N ALA A 106 -5.29 -11.08 -17.16
CA ALA A 106 -6.29 -10.29 -16.48
C ALA A 106 -5.80 -9.93 -15.08
N THR A 107 -6.28 -8.81 -14.56
CA THR A 107 -6.02 -8.38 -13.19
C THR A 107 -7.32 -7.97 -12.51
N GLN A 108 -7.39 -8.21 -11.21
CA GLN A 108 -8.49 -7.72 -10.38
C GLN A 108 -7.94 -7.36 -8.99
N PHE A 109 -8.64 -6.51 -8.26
CA PHE A 109 -8.28 -6.22 -6.88
C PHE A 109 -8.33 -7.51 -6.04
N SER A 110 -7.32 -7.74 -5.23
CA SER A 110 -7.24 -8.88 -4.31
C SER A 110 -7.52 -8.43 -2.88
N ARG A 111 -6.59 -7.69 -2.28
CA ARG A 111 -6.66 -7.28 -0.88
C ARG A 111 -5.71 -6.12 -0.58
N TRP A 112 -5.81 -5.58 0.63
CA TRP A 112 -4.80 -4.70 1.20
C TRP A 112 -3.77 -5.53 1.97
N ALA A 113 -2.50 -5.18 1.86
CA ALA A 113 -1.40 -5.82 2.59
C ALA A 113 -0.39 -4.78 3.08
N PRO A 114 0.31 -5.04 4.19
CA PRO A 114 1.37 -4.16 4.63
C PRO A 114 2.48 -4.05 3.59
N VAL A 115 2.95 -2.83 3.36
CA VAL A 115 4.19 -2.61 2.61
C VAL A 115 5.33 -3.30 3.37
N PRO A 116 6.29 -3.98 2.69
CA PRO A 116 7.42 -4.61 3.36
C PRO A 116 8.14 -3.67 4.32
N GLU A 117 8.51 -4.15 5.50
CA GLU A 117 9.06 -3.34 6.60
C GLU A 117 10.23 -2.45 6.15
N GLN A 118 11.15 -3.02 5.36
CA GLN A 118 12.31 -2.31 4.83
C GLN A 118 11.96 -1.18 3.85
N MET A 119 10.75 -1.15 3.30
CA MET A 119 10.29 -0.14 2.34
C MET A 119 9.34 0.88 2.98
N GLN A 120 8.85 0.65 4.21
CA GLN A 120 7.88 1.52 4.88
C GLN A 120 8.39 2.96 4.96
N ALA A 121 9.57 3.17 5.51
CA ALA A 121 10.15 4.49 5.73
C ALA A 121 10.35 5.28 4.43
N ASP A 122 10.93 4.65 3.42
CA ASP A 122 11.20 5.29 2.13
C ASP A 122 9.88 5.64 1.41
N THR A 123 8.90 4.74 1.47
CA THR A 123 7.59 4.98 0.85
C THR A 123 6.84 6.12 1.54
N ILE A 124 6.89 6.18 2.88
CA ILE A 124 6.30 7.29 3.66
C ILE A 124 6.97 8.62 3.27
N THR A 125 8.29 8.65 3.23
CA THR A 125 9.06 9.84 2.84
C THR A 125 8.64 10.34 1.45
N GLN A 126 8.62 9.46 0.45
CA GLN A 126 8.21 9.81 -0.92
C GLN A 126 6.76 10.33 -1.00
N ILE A 127 5.84 9.74 -0.25
CA ILE A 127 4.44 10.19 -0.22
C ILE A 127 4.33 11.58 0.40
N ARG A 128 5.06 11.82 1.51
CA ARG A 128 5.07 13.10 2.20
C ARG A 128 5.66 14.21 1.34
N GLU A 129 6.80 13.96 0.70
CA GLU A 129 7.45 14.90 -0.23
C GLU A 129 6.51 15.27 -1.40
N ARG A 130 5.86 14.30 -2.02
CA ARG A 130 4.87 14.55 -3.09
C ARG A 130 3.69 15.41 -2.62
N ARG A 131 3.37 15.40 -1.34
CA ARG A 131 2.33 16.23 -0.72
C ARG A 131 2.84 17.58 -0.22
N GLY A 132 4.11 17.88 -0.38
CA GLY A 132 4.73 19.10 0.13
C GLY A 132 4.85 19.13 1.66
N LEU A 133 4.87 17.96 2.31
CA LEU A 133 5.04 17.81 3.75
C LEU A 133 6.51 17.54 4.09
N SER A 134 6.90 17.76 5.35
CA SER A 134 8.22 17.34 5.85
C SER A 134 8.44 15.85 5.53
N PRO A 135 9.62 15.44 5.02
CA PRO A 135 9.93 14.04 4.74
C PRO A 135 9.74 13.13 5.95
N THR A 136 10.11 13.59 7.12
CA THR A 136 9.97 12.86 8.38
C THR A 136 8.57 13.07 8.96
N PRO A 137 7.88 11.98 9.36
CA PRO A 137 6.64 12.08 10.11
C PRO A 137 6.83 12.83 11.44
N PRO A 138 5.82 13.53 11.95
CA PRO A 138 5.88 14.14 13.25
C PRO A 138 6.03 13.06 14.35
N ARG A 139 6.61 13.43 15.48
CA ARG A 139 6.72 12.55 16.65
C ARG A 139 5.46 12.65 17.50
N PRO A 140 5.09 11.61 18.25
CA PRO A 140 3.95 11.64 19.15
C PRO A 140 4.03 12.82 20.16
N GLU A 141 5.24 13.16 20.62
CA GLU A 141 5.50 14.21 21.60
C GLU A 141 5.03 15.59 21.12
N GLU A 142 5.11 15.87 19.81
CA GLU A 142 4.67 17.13 19.20
C GLU A 142 3.17 17.40 19.36
N PHE A 143 2.40 16.39 19.75
CA PHE A 143 0.94 16.49 19.90
C PHE A 143 0.46 16.62 21.33
N TYR A 144 1.29 16.36 22.35
CA TYR A 144 0.89 16.52 23.75
C TYR A 144 1.67 17.61 24.49
N GLU A 145 2.77 18.11 23.95
CA GLU A 145 3.36 19.35 24.47
C GLU A 145 2.53 20.53 23.99
N ALA A 146 1.86 21.21 24.92
CA ALA A 146 1.22 22.49 24.65
C ALA A 146 2.32 23.56 24.65
N GLU A 147 2.48 24.29 23.52
CA GLU A 147 3.19 25.56 23.51
C GLU A 147 2.47 26.62 24.36
#